data_890561c04ccd57e6094f01bcb7a49104
#
_entry.id   890561c04ccd57e6094f01bcb7a49104
#
_cell.length_a   1.000
_cell.length_b   1.000
_cell.length_c   1.000
_cell.angle_alpha   90.00
_cell.angle_beta   90.00
_cell.angle_gamma   90.00
#
_symmetry.space_group_name_H-M   'P 1'
#
loop_
_entity.id
_entity.type
_entity.pdbx_description
1 polymer ?
#
loop_
_entity_poly.entity_id
_entity_poly.type
_entity_poly.pdbx_seq_one_letter_code
_entity_poly.pdbx_strand_id
1 'polypeptide(L)'
;MLDLLNRFKKNSEPLDNLKAAQAWWKKTLEGDLSSTHAEVAELVNRFLAAETPPTAARLQALMWIDDQIQNAHESLALQYVQNPRMSKTIESRMWHQVMGLAHHMILAYLRFIRDPGAAEEGRNAPVGPVSDAQSTEPFLPKVMARTLRYLGFQAKFQYFRFLSPGKKFWAMVNQVFRLAEVKGFDSDSFTLYDSARGRSTSCADEFLQIMMLANLNTGTLTPKQMDLADNWLKMWSHHLVVEKLPKPGEQQFFVDLSTYSPAQRIGSKVPEGTIGRYWGTGEMVQQIGLIRRALEGGKKSASLDESFRQPGALDLVKILEAWWSTDKSVKPHRGADRIKVKKLIDVMQGMHDICLHIRYDNERATDLEKRQDADHDEMLDMRQYGFVTERTRQRKVANMAMHVQKHTIGEHETWAVENESHGGYGAKLTLVENDWVRLDALLAVRPENTDRWQLAMIRRLSRLPDGHMYSGIQVLAYAPVTVDIRMQSNNRGSSGYSIDGIDSAGMMSSGVG
;
A
#
# COMPACT_ATOMS: atom_id res chain seq x y z
N MET A 1 5.30 -19.52 60.48
CA MET A 1 6.07 -18.26 60.23
C MET A 1 6.63 -18.20 58.82
N LEU A 2 7.05 -19.29 58.16
CA LEU A 2 7.50 -19.33 56.75
C LEU A 2 6.37 -19.11 55.74
N ASP A 3 5.13 -19.53 56.02
CA ASP A 3 3.98 -19.29 55.13
C ASP A 3 3.49 -17.84 55.10
N LEU A 4 3.72 -17.09 56.17
CA LEU A 4 3.43 -15.64 56.19
C LEU A 4 4.46 -14.84 55.37
N LEU A 5 5.72 -15.26 55.33
CA LEU A 5 6.77 -14.61 54.50
C LEU A 5 6.57 -14.90 53.00
N ASN A 6 5.96 -16.03 52.63
CA ASN A 6 5.61 -16.32 51.25
C ASN A 6 4.37 -15.54 50.74
N ARG A 7 3.43 -15.15 51.64
CA ARG A 7 2.30 -14.27 51.31
C ARG A 7 2.71 -12.80 51.04
N PHE A 8 3.90 -12.36 51.49
CA PHE A 8 4.45 -11.04 51.27
C PHE A 8 5.43 -10.97 50.11
N LYS A 9 5.79 -12.05 49.43
CA LYS A 9 6.35 -11.97 48.08
C LYS A 9 5.23 -11.59 47.13
N LYS A 10 4.85 -10.32 47.15
CA LYS A 10 4.15 -9.70 46.03
C LYS A 10 4.94 -10.09 44.78
N ASN A 11 4.45 -11.02 43.98
CA ASN A 11 5.08 -11.32 42.71
C ASN A 11 5.18 -9.98 42.00
N SER A 12 6.41 -9.43 41.88
CA SER A 12 6.62 -8.17 41.15
C SER A 12 6.16 -8.40 39.72
N GLU A 13 5.30 -7.50 39.23
CA GLU A 13 4.90 -7.55 37.83
C GLU A 13 6.14 -7.37 36.92
N PRO A 14 6.22 -8.04 35.79
CA PRO A 14 7.41 -7.98 34.92
C PRO A 14 7.84 -6.58 34.55
N LEU A 15 6.90 -5.64 34.41
CA LEU A 15 7.20 -4.24 34.09
C LEU A 15 7.34 -3.32 35.31
N ASP A 16 7.46 -3.84 36.54
CA ASP A 16 7.71 -2.99 37.71
C ASP A 16 9.14 -2.41 37.73
N ASN A 17 10.12 -3.17 37.23
CA ASN A 17 11.51 -2.73 37.14
C ASN A 17 12.30 -3.62 36.15
N LEU A 18 13.48 -3.16 35.76
CA LEU A 18 14.35 -3.84 34.80
C LEU A 18 14.71 -5.28 35.21
N LYS A 19 14.98 -5.54 36.50
CA LYS A 19 15.34 -6.86 36.99
C LYS A 19 14.18 -7.86 36.83
N ALA A 20 12.94 -7.43 37.11
CA ALA A 20 11.73 -8.23 36.92
C ALA A 20 11.49 -8.52 35.43
N ALA A 21 11.68 -7.51 34.55
CA ALA A 21 11.58 -7.65 33.11
C ALA A 21 12.57 -8.68 32.56
N GLN A 22 13.83 -8.59 32.97
CA GLN A 22 14.88 -9.54 32.58
C GLN A 22 14.61 -10.97 33.03
N ALA A 23 14.10 -11.13 34.25
CA ALA A 23 13.74 -12.45 34.79
C ALA A 23 12.55 -13.07 34.05
N TRP A 24 11.56 -12.26 33.70
CA TRP A 24 10.41 -12.68 32.90
C TRP A 24 10.82 -13.07 31.48
N TRP A 25 11.64 -12.26 30.82
CA TRP A 25 12.11 -12.49 29.44
C TRP A 25 12.86 -13.82 29.29
N LYS A 26 13.69 -14.18 30.26
CA LYS A 26 14.41 -15.47 30.24
C LYS A 26 13.48 -16.69 30.16
N LYS A 27 12.29 -16.59 30.77
CA LYS A 27 11.28 -17.65 30.71
C LYS A 27 10.52 -17.65 29.39
N THR A 28 10.28 -16.48 28.82
CA THR A 28 9.55 -16.30 27.56
C THR A 28 10.36 -16.74 26.34
N LEU A 29 11.69 -16.71 26.39
CA LEU A 29 12.56 -17.13 25.28
C LEU A 29 12.50 -18.63 24.95
N GLU A 30 11.82 -19.46 25.74
CA GLU A 30 11.63 -20.89 25.46
C GLU A 30 10.59 -21.14 24.33
N GLY A 31 9.81 -20.11 23.95
CA GLY A 31 8.81 -20.15 22.89
C GLY A 31 9.36 -19.86 21.47
N ASP A 32 8.53 -20.12 20.47
CA ASP A 32 8.81 -19.66 19.10
C ASP A 32 8.61 -18.14 18.98
N LEU A 33 9.02 -17.58 17.84
CA LEU A 33 8.98 -16.14 17.55
C LEU A 33 7.56 -15.56 17.66
N SER A 34 6.54 -16.30 17.20
CA SER A 34 5.15 -15.83 17.20
C SER A 34 4.56 -15.88 18.61
N SER A 35 4.84 -16.92 19.39
CA SER A 35 4.39 -17.04 20.78
C SER A 35 5.07 -16.00 21.68
N THR A 36 6.38 -15.81 21.55
CA THR A 36 7.12 -14.75 22.26
C THR A 36 6.54 -13.36 21.99
N HIS A 37 6.23 -13.06 20.73
CA HIS A 37 5.61 -11.81 20.35
C HIS A 37 4.21 -11.63 20.97
N ALA A 38 3.39 -12.69 20.99
CA ALA A 38 2.06 -12.67 21.59
C ALA A 38 2.13 -12.48 23.11
N GLU A 39 3.08 -13.13 23.79
CA GLU A 39 3.29 -12.96 25.24
C GLU A 39 3.70 -11.55 25.62
N VAL A 40 4.56 -10.90 24.80
CA VAL A 40 4.92 -9.48 25.01
C VAL A 40 3.71 -8.58 24.79
N ALA A 41 2.91 -8.83 23.74
CA ALA A 41 1.69 -8.06 23.50
C ALA A 41 0.71 -8.14 24.69
N GLU A 42 0.55 -9.34 25.27
CA GLU A 42 -0.30 -9.57 26.44
C GLU A 42 0.30 -8.94 27.72
N LEU A 43 1.63 -8.98 27.88
CA LEU A 43 2.30 -8.31 28.98
C LEU A 43 2.05 -6.79 28.96
N VAL A 44 2.19 -6.17 27.79
CA VAL A 44 1.97 -4.72 27.63
C VAL A 44 0.48 -4.39 27.80
N ASN A 45 -0.42 -5.24 27.32
CA ASN A 45 -1.86 -5.08 27.52
C ASN A 45 -2.24 -5.11 29.01
N ARG A 46 -1.69 -6.05 29.78
CA ARG A 46 -1.88 -6.10 31.25
C ARG A 46 -1.32 -4.86 31.95
N PHE A 47 -0.16 -4.38 31.51
CA PHE A 47 0.40 -3.12 32.00
C PHE A 47 -0.52 -1.93 31.74
N LEU A 48 -1.18 -1.89 30.58
CA LEU A 48 -2.16 -0.84 30.24
C LEU A 48 -3.42 -0.93 31.10
N ALA A 49 -3.88 -2.14 31.40
CA ALA A 49 -5.06 -2.36 32.22
C ALA A 49 -4.82 -2.06 33.72
N ALA A 50 -3.57 -2.10 34.16
CA ALA A 50 -3.22 -1.83 35.55
C ALA A 50 -3.23 -0.32 35.82
N GLU A 51 -3.89 0.10 36.90
CA GLU A 51 -3.91 1.49 37.41
C GLU A 51 -2.61 1.84 38.16
N THR A 52 -1.48 1.43 37.65
CA THR A 52 -0.19 1.65 38.26
C THR A 52 0.45 2.95 37.79
N PRO A 53 1.09 3.74 38.67
CA PRO A 53 1.69 5.00 38.27
C PRO A 53 2.86 4.81 37.30
N PRO A 54 3.05 5.70 36.31
CA PRO A 54 4.18 5.67 35.39
C PRO A 54 5.45 6.15 36.10
N THR A 55 6.31 5.21 36.51
CA THR A 55 7.62 5.51 37.16
C THR A 55 8.78 5.32 36.19
N ALA A 56 9.93 5.96 36.45
CA ALA A 56 11.14 5.77 35.65
C ALA A 56 11.60 4.30 35.60
N ALA A 57 11.48 3.56 36.70
CA ALA A 57 11.82 2.13 36.72
C ALA A 57 10.96 1.30 35.79
N ARG A 58 9.66 1.61 35.71
CA ARG A 58 8.72 0.97 34.76
C ARG A 58 9.02 1.36 33.33
N LEU A 59 9.34 2.63 33.08
CA LEU A 59 9.74 3.07 31.76
C LEU A 59 10.98 2.34 31.26
N GLN A 60 12.01 2.21 32.10
CA GLN A 60 13.23 1.47 31.76
C GLN A 60 12.93 -0.01 31.47
N ALA A 61 12.06 -0.64 32.26
CA ALA A 61 11.63 -2.02 32.02
C ALA A 61 10.89 -2.17 30.69
N LEU A 62 9.95 -1.25 30.39
CA LEU A 62 9.21 -1.23 29.11
C LEU A 62 10.16 -1.01 27.94
N MET A 63 11.06 -0.03 28.01
CA MET A 63 12.04 0.25 26.96
C MET A 63 12.96 -0.94 26.70
N TRP A 64 13.38 -1.63 27.76
CA TRP A 64 14.21 -2.82 27.63
C TRP A 64 13.46 -3.98 26.96
N ILE A 65 12.20 -4.26 27.34
CA ILE A 65 11.35 -5.27 26.68
C ILE A 65 11.17 -4.91 25.21
N ASP A 66 10.96 -3.62 24.91
CA ASP A 66 10.84 -3.12 23.54
C ASP A 66 12.11 -3.39 22.72
N ASP A 67 13.30 -3.14 23.28
CA ASP A 67 14.58 -3.48 22.64
C ASP A 67 14.69 -4.98 22.31
N GLN A 68 14.22 -5.84 23.21
CA GLN A 68 14.29 -7.29 23.01
C GLN A 68 13.34 -7.81 21.93
N ILE A 69 12.13 -7.22 21.83
CA ILE A 69 11.09 -7.74 20.91
C ILE A 69 11.23 -7.20 19.48
N GLN A 70 12.02 -6.16 19.24
CA GLN A 70 12.11 -5.48 17.93
C GLN A 70 12.41 -6.44 16.78
N ASN A 71 13.42 -7.30 16.93
CA ASN A 71 13.78 -8.25 15.88
C ASN A 71 12.65 -9.22 15.54
N ALA A 72 11.91 -9.66 16.55
CA ALA A 72 10.75 -10.55 16.36
C ALA A 72 9.60 -9.81 15.69
N HIS A 73 9.34 -8.56 16.09
CA HIS A 73 8.31 -7.72 15.52
C HIS A 73 8.57 -7.41 14.04
N GLU A 74 9.80 -7.00 13.70
CA GLU A 74 10.21 -6.74 12.32
C GLU A 74 10.21 -8.03 11.47
N SER A 75 10.60 -9.18 12.04
CA SER A 75 10.57 -10.46 11.34
C SER A 75 9.15 -10.91 10.99
N LEU A 76 8.18 -10.75 11.90
CA LEU A 76 6.77 -11.03 11.62
C LEU A 76 6.19 -10.08 10.58
N ALA A 77 6.55 -8.79 10.66
CA ALA A 77 6.18 -7.80 9.65
C ALA A 77 6.71 -8.16 8.26
N LEU A 78 7.96 -8.60 8.19
CA LEU A 78 8.58 -9.02 6.94
C LEU A 78 7.94 -10.30 6.37
N GLN A 79 7.60 -11.27 7.22
CA GLN A 79 6.86 -12.48 6.81
C GLN A 79 5.49 -12.12 6.21
N TYR A 80 4.79 -11.14 6.79
CA TYR A 80 3.53 -10.64 6.23
C TYR A 80 3.73 -10.09 4.81
N VAL A 81 4.74 -9.26 4.58
CA VAL A 81 5.01 -8.63 3.28
C VAL A 81 5.51 -9.63 2.24
N GLN A 82 6.32 -10.60 2.65
CA GLN A 82 6.93 -11.59 1.74
C GLN A 82 5.99 -12.70 1.30
N ASN A 83 4.86 -12.88 1.96
CA ASN A 83 3.91 -13.94 1.64
C ASN A 83 2.57 -13.41 1.08
N PRO A 84 2.54 -12.93 -0.17
CA PRO A 84 1.34 -12.32 -0.77
C PRO A 84 0.21 -13.33 -1.07
N ARG A 85 0.45 -14.63 -0.86
CA ARG A 85 -0.51 -15.72 -1.12
C ARG A 85 -1.00 -16.39 0.16
N MET A 86 -0.87 -15.71 1.31
CA MET A 86 -1.47 -16.20 2.56
C MET A 86 -2.99 -16.36 2.42
N SER A 87 -3.56 -17.38 3.08
CA SER A 87 -5.01 -17.42 3.25
C SER A 87 -5.49 -16.21 4.06
N LYS A 88 -6.71 -15.75 3.82
CA LYS A 88 -7.31 -14.60 4.54
C LYS A 88 -7.24 -14.75 6.06
N THR A 89 -7.45 -15.97 6.56
CA THR A 89 -7.41 -16.26 8.00
C THR A 89 -6.01 -16.04 8.57
N ILE A 90 -4.97 -16.54 7.89
CA ILE A 90 -3.58 -16.37 8.31
C ILE A 90 -3.17 -14.90 8.19
N GLU A 91 -3.48 -14.27 7.06
CA GLU A 91 -3.22 -12.86 6.80
C GLU A 91 -3.85 -11.97 7.88
N SER A 92 -5.13 -12.18 8.18
CA SER A 92 -5.84 -11.39 9.18
C SER A 92 -5.25 -11.59 10.57
N ARG A 93 -4.92 -12.82 10.95
CA ARG A 93 -4.30 -13.13 12.25
C ARG A 93 -2.94 -12.44 12.38
N MET A 94 -2.06 -12.56 11.39
CA MET A 94 -0.74 -11.91 11.42
C MET A 94 -0.85 -10.38 11.47
N TRP A 95 -1.76 -9.82 10.67
CA TRP A 95 -2.01 -8.38 10.69
C TRP A 95 -2.45 -7.89 12.07
N HIS A 96 -3.42 -8.57 12.72
CA HIS A 96 -3.87 -8.20 14.06
C HIS A 96 -2.79 -8.40 15.12
N GLN A 97 -1.98 -9.46 15.01
CA GLN A 97 -0.89 -9.71 15.94
C GLN A 97 0.15 -8.59 15.89
N VAL A 98 0.61 -8.22 14.70
CA VAL A 98 1.62 -7.17 14.52
C VAL A 98 1.05 -5.79 14.89
N MET A 99 -0.16 -5.46 14.42
CA MET A 99 -0.83 -4.20 14.74
C MET A 99 -1.18 -4.08 16.22
N GLY A 100 -1.55 -5.18 16.86
CA GLY A 100 -1.89 -5.23 18.29
C GLY A 100 -0.72 -4.83 19.17
N LEU A 101 0.47 -5.41 18.97
CA LEU A 101 1.66 -5.01 19.73
C LEU A 101 2.01 -3.54 19.48
N ALA A 102 2.02 -3.10 18.21
CA ALA A 102 2.31 -1.70 17.90
C ALA A 102 1.34 -0.74 18.61
N HIS A 103 0.05 -1.08 18.63
CA HIS A 103 -0.97 -0.29 19.32
C HIS A 103 -0.74 -0.24 20.84
N HIS A 104 -0.49 -1.38 21.47
CA HIS A 104 -0.22 -1.45 22.90
C HIS A 104 1.05 -0.68 23.27
N MET A 105 2.12 -0.76 22.48
CA MET A 105 3.35 -0.02 22.71
C MET A 105 3.15 1.50 22.62
N ILE A 106 2.39 1.99 21.64
CA ILE A 106 2.01 3.41 21.55
C ILE A 106 1.30 3.85 22.84
N LEU A 107 0.26 3.14 23.24
CA LEU A 107 -0.51 3.50 24.43
C LEU A 107 0.34 3.42 25.70
N ALA A 108 1.24 2.42 25.81
CA ALA A 108 2.15 2.29 26.95
C ALA A 108 3.12 3.47 27.06
N TYR A 109 3.74 3.88 25.95
CA TYR A 109 4.62 5.04 25.93
C TYR A 109 3.88 6.34 26.19
N LEU A 110 2.68 6.53 25.68
CA LEU A 110 1.86 7.73 25.93
C LEU A 110 1.53 7.93 27.40
N ARG A 111 1.55 6.88 28.25
CA ARG A 111 1.40 7.04 29.71
C ARG A 111 2.56 7.83 30.35
N PHE A 112 3.72 7.84 29.73
CA PHE A 112 4.91 8.57 30.20
C PHE A 112 5.07 9.94 29.53
N ILE A 113 4.34 10.22 28.46
CA ILE A 113 4.34 11.49 27.74
C ILE A 113 3.22 12.36 28.33
N ARG A 114 3.58 13.46 28.96
CA ARG A 114 2.63 14.45 29.50
C ARG A 114 2.61 15.67 28.61
N ASP A 115 1.42 16.07 28.19
CA ASP A 115 1.21 17.37 27.56
C ASP A 115 0.91 18.40 28.64
N PRO A 116 1.79 19.40 28.86
CA PRO A 116 1.56 20.47 29.85
C PRO A 116 0.27 21.28 29.58
N GLY A 117 -0.14 21.42 28.30
CA GLY A 117 -1.34 22.15 27.91
C GLY A 117 -2.65 21.40 28.17
N ALA A 118 -2.62 20.06 28.27
CA ALA A 118 -3.83 19.28 28.54
C ALA A 118 -4.36 19.47 29.97
N ALA A 119 -3.52 19.93 30.89
CA ALA A 119 -3.91 20.22 32.27
C ALA A 119 -4.77 21.49 32.40
N GLU A 120 -4.66 22.44 31.46
CA GLU A 120 -5.40 23.71 31.48
C GLU A 120 -6.81 23.58 30.88
N GLU A 121 -7.07 22.57 30.04
CA GLU A 121 -8.35 22.40 29.34
C GLU A 121 -9.38 21.52 30.07
N GLY A 122 -9.18 21.16 31.32
CA GLY A 122 -10.17 20.41 32.12
C GLY A 122 -10.54 19.02 31.59
N ARG A 123 -9.76 18.47 30.65
CA ARG A 123 -9.93 17.10 30.17
C ARG A 123 -9.29 16.14 31.15
N ASN A 124 -10.05 15.17 31.62
CA ASN A 124 -9.63 14.10 32.53
C ASN A 124 -8.43 13.31 31.95
N ALA A 125 -7.23 13.90 32.00
CA ALA A 125 -6.00 13.14 31.90
C ALA A 125 -5.87 12.32 33.19
N PRO A 126 -5.46 11.06 33.17
CA PRO A 126 -5.24 10.29 34.39
C PRO A 126 -4.17 11.00 35.23
N VAL A 127 -4.63 11.66 36.28
CA VAL A 127 -3.78 12.37 37.23
C VAL A 127 -3.20 11.34 38.18
N GLY A 128 -2.02 10.81 37.83
CA GLY A 128 -1.19 10.10 38.81
C GLY A 128 -0.29 11.11 39.55
N PRO A 129 0.05 10.88 40.81
CA PRO A 129 0.90 11.78 41.57
C PRO A 129 2.29 11.94 40.95
N VAL A 130 2.76 13.18 40.92
CA VAL A 130 3.92 13.72 40.18
C VAL A 130 5.27 13.42 40.87
N SER A 131 5.45 12.34 41.59
CA SER A 131 6.71 12.15 42.31
C SER A 131 7.96 11.87 41.45
N ASP A 132 7.78 11.40 40.18
CA ASP A 132 8.89 10.94 39.34
C ASP A 132 9.03 11.60 37.96
N ALA A 133 8.32 12.73 37.71
CA ALA A 133 8.36 13.36 36.37
C ALA A 133 9.77 13.79 35.96
N GLN A 134 10.59 14.27 36.89
CA GLN A 134 11.98 14.66 36.62
C GLN A 134 12.89 13.45 36.34
N SER A 135 12.56 12.26 36.85
CA SER A 135 13.38 11.07 36.62
C SER A 135 13.12 10.40 35.26
N THR A 136 12.01 10.73 34.59
CA THR A 136 11.69 10.21 33.24
C THR A 136 12.15 11.12 32.10
N GLU A 137 12.43 12.40 32.38
CA GLU A 137 12.84 13.38 31.36
C GLU A 137 14.01 12.95 30.47
N PRO A 138 15.08 12.33 30.97
CA PRO A 138 16.20 11.91 30.13
C PRO A 138 15.82 10.85 29.05
N PHE A 139 14.72 10.14 29.25
CA PHE A 139 14.25 9.11 28.34
C PHE A 139 13.24 9.62 27.31
N LEU A 140 12.65 10.81 27.54
CA LEU A 140 11.58 11.34 26.70
C LEU A 140 11.93 11.45 25.21
N PRO A 141 13.13 11.86 24.79
CA PRO A 141 13.47 11.88 23.37
C PRO A 141 13.31 10.51 22.71
N LYS A 142 13.86 9.45 23.32
CA LYS A 142 13.71 8.08 22.82
C LYS A 142 12.26 7.58 22.89
N VAL A 143 11.53 7.89 23.95
CA VAL A 143 10.13 7.50 24.13
C VAL A 143 9.24 8.10 23.03
N MET A 144 9.42 9.39 22.74
CA MET A 144 8.64 10.05 21.69
C MET A 144 9.00 9.54 20.31
N ALA A 145 10.27 9.34 20.01
CA ALA A 145 10.70 8.78 18.74
C ALA A 145 10.22 7.33 18.56
N ARG A 146 10.25 6.48 19.61
CA ARG A 146 9.68 5.13 19.57
C ARG A 146 8.16 5.16 19.37
N THR A 147 7.46 6.12 20.01
CA THR A 147 6.03 6.32 19.78
C THR A 147 5.75 6.67 18.33
N LEU A 148 6.50 7.61 17.74
CA LEU A 148 6.40 7.95 16.32
C LEU A 148 6.74 6.77 15.42
N ARG A 149 7.78 5.98 15.73
CA ARG A 149 8.13 4.77 15.00
C ARG A 149 6.97 3.76 14.96
N TYR A 150 6.33 3.50 16.09
CA TYR A 150 5.17 2.61 16.14
C TYR A 150 3.93 3.18 15.44
N LEU A 151 3.72 4.51 15.49
CA LEU A 151 2.70 5.18 14.68
C LEU A 151 2.97 5.02 13.19
N GLY A 152 4.22 5.24 12.74
CA GLY A 152 4.61 5.00 11.35
C GLY A 152 4.37 3.56 10.91
N PHE A 153 4.70 2.62 11.79
CA PHE A 153 4.43 1.22 11.57
C PHE A 153 2.93 0.91 11.42
N GLN A 154 2.07 1.46 12.28
CA GLN A 154 0.62 1.33 12.16
C GLN A 154 0.08 1.92 10.85
N ALA A 155 0.56 3.11 10.44
CA ALA A 155 0.17 3.71 9.18
C ALA A 155 0.51 2.80 8.00
N LYS A 156 1.75 2.28 7.95
CA LYS A 156 2.21 1.37 6.92
C LYS A 156 1.33 0.11 6.82
N PHE A 157 1.02 -0.52 7.94
CA PHE A 157 0.18 -1.72 7.98
C PHE A 157 -1.28 -1.45 7.60
N GLN A 158 -1.81 -0.26 7.87
CA GLN A 158 -3.11 0.16 7.34
C GLN A 158 -3.06 0.32 5.81
N TYR A 159 -2.00 0.93 5.27
CA TYR A 159 -1.80 1.06 3.83
C TYR A 159 -1.66 -0.29 3.12
N PHE A 160 -1.09 -1.32 3.75
CA PHE A 160 -1.03 -2.67 3.18
C PHE A 160 -2.42 -3.25 2.87
N ARG A 161 -3.43 -2.82 3.62
CA ARG A 161 -4.84 -3.16 3.41
C ARG A 161 -5.63 -2.05 2.70
N PHE A 162 -4.95 -1.09 2.08
CA PHE A 162 -5.55 0.07 1.41
C PHE A 162 -6.45 0.93 2.32
N LEU A 163 -6.25 0.85 3.63
CA LEU A 163 -6.90 1.68 4.63
C LEU A 163 -6.13 3.00 4.79
N SER A 164 -6.84 4.08 5.06
CA SER A 164 -6.24 5.37 5.42
C SER A 164 -6.36 5.60 6.92
N PRO A 165 -5.29 6.03 7.61
CA PRO A 165 -5.34 6.38 9.01
C PRO A 165 -6.37 7.49 9.27
N GLY A 166 -7.14 7.34 10.36
CA GLY A 166 -8.21 8.27 10.71
C GLY A 166 -7.72 9.54 11.42
N LYS A 167 -8.64 10.48 11.66
CA LYS A 167 -8.35 11.76 12.31
C LYS A 167 -7.64 11.63 13.66
N LYS A 168 -8.05 10.69 14.51
CA LYS A 168 -7.42 10.46 15.83
C LYS A 168 -5.96 10.04 15.71
N PHE A 169 -5.62 9.27 14.70
CA PHE A 169 -4.26 8.89 14.41
C PHE A 169 -3.39 10.10 14.07
N TRP A 170 -3.85 10.97 13.16
CA TRP A 170 -3.12 12.17 12.76
C TRP A 170 -3.00 13.19 13.90
N ALA A 171 -4.04 13.31 14.72
CA ALA A 171 -3.97 14.11 15.95
C ALA A 171 -2.82 13.65 16.84
N MET A 172 -2.68 12.35 17.04
CA MET A 172 -1.63 11.76 17.89
C MET A 172 -0.23 11.98 17.31
N VAL A 173 -0.03 11.74 16.01
CA VAL A 173 1.25 11.99 15.33
C VAL A 173 1.66 13.45 15.47
N ASN A 174 0.77 14.38 15.17
CA ASN A 174 1.02 15.82 15.23
C ASN A 174 1.30 16.28 16.66
N GLN A 175 0.56 15.77 17.64
CA GLN A 175 0.72 16.14 19.06
C GLN A 175 2.04 15.62 19.64
N VAL A 176 2.42 14.38 19.36
CA VAL A 176 3.71 13.82 19.84
C VAL A 176 4.88 14.61 19.26
N PHE A 177 4.86 14.91 17.98
CA PHE A 177 5.93 15.71 17.36
C PHE A 177 5.97 17.14 17.91
N ARG A 178 4.81 17.82 18.01
CA ARG A 178 4.72 19.15 18.59
C ARG A 178 5.29 19.19 20.00
N LEU A 179 5.04 18.19 20.81
CA LEU A 179 5.56 18.14 22.19
C LEU A 179 7.09 17.96 22.20
N ALA A 180 7.68 17.18 21.28
CA ALA A 180 9.14 17.08 21.11
C ALA A 180 9.74 18.45 20.78
N GLU A 181 9.12 19.22 19.88
CA GLU A 181 9.55 20.59 19.55
C GLU A 181 9.43 21.56 20.74
N VAL A 182 8.34 21.50 21.51
CA VAL A 182 8.15 22.36 22.69
C VAL A 182 9.22 22.07 23.75
N LYS A 183 9.63 20.82 23.87
CA LYS A 183 10.69 20.41 24.79
C LYS A 183 12.10 20.61 24.24
N GLY A 184 12.26 20.95 22.96
CA GLY A 184 13.51 21.36 22.34
C GLY A 184 14.44 20.21 21.95
N PHE A 185 13.95 18.97 21.81
CA PHE A 185 14.76 17.80 21.41
C PHE A 185 14.29 17.12 20.13
N ASP A 186 13.41 17.77 19.37
CA ASP A 186 12.86 17.23 18.13
C ASP A 186 13.91 16.81 17.09
N SER A 187 15.05 17.54 17.07
CA SER A 187 16.17 17.33 16.15
C SER A 187 17.36 16.61 16.80
N ASP A 188 17.30 16.28 18.09
CA ASP A 188 18.37 15.54 18.77
C ASP A 188 18.53 14.15 18.17
N SER A 189 19.76 13.81 17.78
CA SER A 189 20.09 12.55 17.13
C SER A 189 20.56 11.51 18.15
N PHE A 190 19.96 10.33 18.12
CA PHE A 190 20.30 9.22 19.04
C PHE A 190 20.02 7.86 18.40
N THR A 191 20.61 6.82 18.98
CA THR A 191 20.29 5.44 18.61
C THR A 191 18.96 5.03 19.24
N LEU A 192 17.96 4.68 18.41
CA LEU A 192 16.61 4.39 18.86
C LEU A 192 16.52 3.07 19.64
N TYR A 193 17.16 2.02 19.11
CA TYR A 193 17.23 0.68 19.69
C TYR A 193 18.68 0.22 19.78
N ASP A 194 19.01 -0.51 20.84
CA ASP A 194 20.39 -1.00 21.04
C ASP A 194 20.83 -2.00 19.95
N SER A 195 19.88 -2.70 19.33
CA SER A 195 20.10 -3.60 18.18
C SER A 195 20.34 -2.86 16.85
N ALA A 196 20.01 -1.59 16.76
CA ALA A 196 20.08 -0.78 15.54
C ALA A 196 21.50 -0.34 15.22
N ARG A 197 22.37 -1.24 14.79
CA ARG A 197 23.79 -1.09 14.40
C ARG A 197 24.13 0.31 13.86
N GLY A 198 24.32 1.29 14.78
CA GLY A 198 24.87 2.62 14.49
C GLY A 198 23.98 3.59 13.70
N ARG A 199 22.73 3.25 13.41
CA ARG A 199 21.80 4.19 12.77
C ARG A 199 21.21 5.11 13.83
N SER A 200 21.52 6.39 13.72
CA SER A 200 20.87 7.43 14.50
C SER A 200 19.60 7.91 13.84
N THR A 201 18.67 8.40 14.64
CA THR A 201 17.42 9.02 14.22
C THR A 201 17.04 10.13 15.22
N SER A 202 16.06 10.94 14.87
CA SER A 202 15.47 11.97 15.71
C SER A 202 13.94 11.88 15.69
N CYS A 203 13.26 12.62 16.54
CA CYS A 203 11.80 12.73 16.46
C CYS A 203 11.38 13.35 15.12
N ALA A 204 12.15 14.28 14.58
CA ALA A 204 11.88 14.88 13.27
C ALA A 204 12.00 13.86 12.13
N ASP A 205 13.03 13.01 12.15
CA ASP A 205 13.20 11.95 11.14
C ASP A 205 12.01 10.98 11.15
N GLU A 206 11.60 10.51 12.33
CA GLU A 206 10.46 9.60 12.47
C GLU A 206 9.15 10.25 12.02
N PHE A 207 8.93 11.50 12.38
CA PHE A 207 7.77 12.28 11.96
C PHE A 207 7.73 12.48 10.44
N LEU A 208 8.85 12.91 9.85
CA LEU A 208 8.96 13.13 8.41
C LEU A 208 8.78 11.85 7.62
N GLN A 209 9.29 10.72 8.12
CA GLN A 209 9.07 9.40 7.51
C GLN A 209 7.58 9.09 7.41
N ILE A 210 6.80 9.29 8.49
CA ILE A 210 5.34 9.08 8.51
C ILE A 210 4.66 9.99 7.48
N MET A 211 5.01 11.28 7.48
CA MET A 211 4.39 12.28 6.62
C MET A 211 4.71 12.05 5.13
N MET A 212 5.94 11.68 4.81
CA MET A 212 6.36 11.39 3.44
C MET A 212 5.73 10.11 2.90
N LEU A 213 5.61 9.06 3.74
CA LEU A 213 4.92 7.83 3.36
C LEU A 213 3.42 8.09 3.09
N ALA A 214 2.77 8.91 3.92
CA ALA A 214 1.36 9.27 3.75
C ALA A 214 1.10 10.09 2.47
N ASN A 215 2.09 10.82 2.00
CA ASN A 215 1.99 11.61 0.76
C ASN A 215 2.17 10.77 -0.52
N LEU A 216 2.53 9.50 -0.42
CA LEU A 216 2.53 8.61 -1.57
C LEU A 216 1.09 8.24 -1.94
N ASN A 217 0.88 7.89 -3.22
CA ASN A 217 -0.39 7.28 -3.61
C ASN A 217 -0.43 5.80 -3.18
N THR A 218 -0.65 5.58 -1.88
CA THR A 218 -0.57 4.27 -1.24
C THR A 218 -1.51 3.23 -1.87
N GLY A 219 -2.57 3.67 -2.54
CA GLY A 219 -3.48 2.79 -3.27
C GLY A 219 -2.93 2.22 -4.58
N THR A 220 -1.75 2.65 -5.04
CA THR A 220 -1.10 2.17 -6.27
C THR A 220 0.17 1.37 -6.00
N LEU A 221 0.58 1.22 -4.74
CA LEU A 221 1.75 0.48 -4.33
C LEU A 221 1.36 -0.85 -3.68
N THR A 222 2.02 -1.91 -4.07
CA THR A 222 1.90 -3.21 -3.41
C THR A 222 2.50 -3.15 -1.99
N PRO A 223 2.11 -4.05 -1.06
CA PRO A 223 2.72 -4.12 0.27
C PRO A 223 4.25 -4.17 0.24
N LYS A 224 4.83 -4.92 -0.71
CA LYS A 224 6.29 -5.00 -0.87
C LYS A 224 6.91 -3.66 -1.30
N GLN A 225 6.29 -2.96 -2.24
CA GLN A 225 6.77 -1.64 -2.68
C GLN A 225 6.62 -0.61 -1.56
N MET A 226 5.54 -0.66 -0.80
CA MET A 226 5.31 0.21 0.34
C MET A 226 6.34 -0.02 1.45
N ASP A 227 6.67 -1.27 1.75
CA ASP A 227 7.69 -1.62 2.74
C ASP A 227 9.09 -1.18 2.30
N LEU A 228 9.44 -1.34 1.02
CA LEU A 228 10.68 -0.83 0.47
C LEU A 228 10.75 0.70 0.53
N ALA A 229 9.68 1.40 0.17
CA ALA A 229 9.61 2.85 0.24
C ALA A 229 9.80 3.37 1.68
N ASP A 230 9.17 2.71 2.67
CA ASP A 230 9.33 3.02 4.09
C ASP A 230 10.78 2.79 4.56
N ASN A 231 11.40 1.67 4.16
CA ASN A 231 12.79 1.37 4.51
C ASN A 231 13.77 2.35 3.87
N TRP A 232 13.50 2.81 2.65
CA TRP A 232 14.33 3.84 2.00
C TRP A 232 14.10 5.22 2.63
N LEU A 233 12.88 5.55 3.04
CA LEU A 233 12.63 6.79 3.80
C LEU A 233 13.41 6.84 5.10
N LYS A 234 13.60 5.72 5.81
CA LYS A 234 14.48 5.65 6.99
C LYS A 234 15.92 6.06 6.67
N MET A 235 16.38 5.86 5.43
CA MET A 235 17.71 6.25 4.99
C MET A 235 17.77 7.69 4.52
N TRP A 236 16.66 8.28 4.11
CA TRP A 236 16.61 9.60 3.46
C TRP A 236 15.98 10.69 4.32
N SER A 237 15.28 10.35 5.40
CA SER A 237 14.57 11.34 6.24
C SER A 237 15.52 12.41 6.83
N HIS A 238 16.76 12.06 7.13
CA HIS A 238 17.76 13.00 7.62
C HIS A 238 18.18 14.09 6.60
N HIS A 239 17.80 13.96 5.32
CA HIS A 239 17.93 15.01 4.30
C HIS A 239 16.75 15.99 4.28
N LEU A 240 15.76 15.80 5.14
CA LEU A 240 14.59 16.64 5.26
C LEU A 240 14.71 17.49 6.53
N VAL A 241 14.48 18.78 6.41
CA VAL A 241 14.53 19.72 7.54
C VAL A 241 13.17 20.35 7.74
N VAL A 242 12.59 20.18 8.93
CA VAL A 242 11.32 20.79 9.31
C VAL A 242 11.55 22.25 9.67
N GLU A 243 10.85 23.17 9.02
CA GLU A 243 10.94 24.61 9.25
C GLU A 243 9.60 25.18 9.73
N LYS A 244 9.66 26.18 10.59
CA LYS A 244 8.48 26.86 11.16
C LYS A 244 7.92 27.96 10.24
N LEU A 245 8.76 28.48 9.37
CA LEU A 245 8.42 29.57 8.46
C LEU A 245 8.41 29.07 7.00
N PRO A 246 7.46 29.51 6.18
CA PRO A 246 7.44 29.17 4.78
C PRO A 246 8.57 29.84 4.02
N LYS A 247 9.23 29.10 3.13
CA LYS A 247 10.19 29.59 2.13
C LYS A 247 9.65 29.28 0.73
N PRO A 248 8.98 30.26 0.10
CA PRO A 248 8.35 30.03 -1.21
C PRO A 248 9.37 29.55 -2.25
N GLY A 249 9.04 28.49 -2.98
CA GLY A 249 9.90 27.90 -4.01
C GLY A 249 10.86 26.83 -3.52
N GLU A 250 11.25 26.83 -2.24
CA GLU A 250 12.19 25.85 -1.67
C GLU A 250 11.47 24.64 -1.06
N GLN A 251 10.27 24.85 -0.53
CA GLN A 251 9.52 23.84 0.21
C GLN A 251 8.36 23.29 -0.63
N GLN A 252 8.15 21.99 -0.58
CA GLN A 252 7.14 21.28 -1.34
C GLN A 252 6.02 20.73 -0.47
N PHE A 253 6.24 20.60 0.83
CA PHE A 253 5.28 19.98 1.77
C PHE A 253 5.00 20.87 2.98
N PHE A 254 3.79 20.72 3.48
CA PHE A 254 3.25 21.47 4.60
C PHE A 254 2.34 20.59 5.45
N VAL A 255 2.37 20.80 6.76
CA VAL A 255 1.40 20.29 7.71
C VAL A 255 1.08 21.36 8.76
N ASP A 256 -0.18 21.43 9.19
CA ASP A 256 -0.56 22.19 10.39
C ASP A 256 -0.72 21.22 11.56
N LEU A 257 0.18 21.31 12.54
CA LEU A 257 0.19 20.45 13.72
C LEU A 257 -1.03 20.65 14.65
N SER A 258 -1.84 21.70 14.44
CA SER A 258 -3.10 21.89 15.15
C SER A 258 -4.24 21.10 14.55
N THR A 259 -4.06 20.51 13.37
CA THR A 259 -5.10 19.77 12.63
C THR A 259 -5.01 18.26 12.83
N TYR A 260 -6.02 17.54 12.35
CA TYR A 260 -6.14 16.09 12.38
C TYR A 260 -5.88 15.48 10.99
N SER A 261 -4.90 16.02 10.28
CA SER A 261 -4.60 15.68 8.89
C SER A 261 -3.11 15.39 8.70
N PRO A 262 -2.76 14.54 7.74
CA PRO A 262 -1.37 14.38 7.32
C PRO A 262 -0.86 15.61 6.60
N ALA A 263 0.43 15.62 6.32
CA ALA A 263 1.02 16.62 5.45
C ALA A 263 0.41 16.61 4.04
N GLN A 264 0.43 17.76 3.40
CA GLN A 264 -0.02 17.94 2.03
C GLN A 264 1.04 18.65 1.19
N ARG A 265 1.00 18.40 -0.10
CA ARG A 265 1.89 19.08 -1.04
C ARG A 265 1.43 20.52 -1.22
N ILE A 266 2.37 21.47 -1.15
CA ILE A 266 2.12 22.88 -1.37
C ILE A 266 1.73 23.10 -2.85
N GLY A 267 0.58 23.74 -3.05
CA GLY A 267 0.08 24.13 -4.38
C GLY A 267 0.65 25.44 -4.90
N SER A 268 -0.18 26.21 -5.61
CA SER A 268 0.19 27.54 -6.10
C SER A 268 0.28 28.59 -5.00
N LYS A 269 -0.49 28.42 -3.92
CA LYS A 269 -0.44 29.26 -2.72
C LYS A 269 0.17 28.47 -1.58
N VAL A 270 1.02 29.12 -0.79
CA VAL A 270 1.55 28.55 0.45
C VAL A 270 0.40 28.53 1.44
N PRO A 271 0.03 27.37 2.01
CA PRO A 271 -1.02 27.32 3.01
C PRO A 271 -0.55 27.96 4.31
N GLU A 272 -1.44 28.68 4.96
CA GLU A 272 -1.23 29.20 6.31
C GLU A 272 -1.88 28.25 7.31
N GLY A 273 -1.21 28.02 8.42
CA GLY A 273 -1.70 27.18 9.51
C GLY A 273 -1.35 27.80 10.86
N THR A 274 -2.12 27.48 11.87
CA THR A 274 -1.92 27.97 13.24
C THR A 274 -0.56 27.53 13.79
N ILE A 275 -0.17 26.26 13.50
CA ILE A 275 1.12 25.67 13.87
C ILE A 275 1.73 25.00 12.65
N GLY A 276 1.96 25.81 11.60
CA GLY A 276 2.47 25.33 10.31
C GLY A 276 3.91 24.80 10.40
N ARG A 277 4.18 23.71 9.67
CA ARG A 277 5.51 23.15 9.44
C ARG A 277 5.70 22.89 7.98
N TYR A 278 6.88 23.21 7.48
CA TYR A 278 7.23 23.22 6.07
C TYR A 278 8.55 22.49 5.85
N TRP A 279 8.69 21.78 4.72
CA TRP A 279 9.97 21.18 4.33
C TRP A 279 10.09 21.04 2.82
N GLY A 280 11.34 21.05 2.36
CA GLY A 280 11.73 20.80 0.99
C GLY A 280 12.25 19.36 0.81
N THR A 281 12.19 18.87 -0.43
CA THR A 281 12.66 17.53 -0.80
C THR A 281 13.89 17.58 -1.72
N GLY A 282 14.46 18.76 -1.99
CA GLY A 282 15.51 18.95 -3.00
C GLY A 282 16.71 18.03 -2.83
N GLU A 283 17.28 17.97 -1.64
CA GLU A 283 18.45 17.11 -1.32
C GLU A 283 18.09 15.63 -1.44
N MET A 284 16.98 15.20 -0.84
CA MET A 284 16.51 13.83 -0.92
C MET A 284 16.30 13.38 -2.37
N VAL A 285 15.66 14.20 -3.21
CA VAL A 285 15.42 13.89 -4.63
C VAL A 285 16.74 13.81 -5.43
N GLN A 286 17.72 14.61 -5.10
CA GLN A 286 19.06 14.49 -5.70
C GLN A 286 19.69 13.13 -5.40
N GLN A 287 19.60 12.65 -4.14
CA GLN A 287 20.09 11.33 -3.76
C GLN A 287 19.34 10.20 -4.49
N ILE A 288 18.01 10.30 -4.58
CA ILE A 288 17.19 9.35 -5.34
C ILE A 288 17.61 9.33 -6.81
N GLY A 289 17.86 10.49 -7.42
CA GLY A 289 18.33 10.61 -8.80
C GLY A 289 19.73 9.99 -9.04
N LEU A 290 20.63 10.05 -8.05
CA LEU A 290 21.92 9.35 -8.10
C LEU A 290 21.73 7.83 -8.09
N ILE A 291 20.87 7.32 -7.23
CA ILE A 291 20.55 5.90 -7.14
C ILE A 291 19.91 5.42 -8.46
N ARG A 292 18.94 6.16 -9.00
CA ARG A 292 18.29 5.83 -10.28
C ARG A 292 19.33 5.70 -11.39
N ARG A 293 20.22 6.68 -11.56
CA ARG A 293 21.28 6.63 -12.58
C ARG A 293 22.24 5.45 -12.40
N ALA A 294 22.57 5.10 -11.15
CA ALA A 294 23.39 3.93 -10.85
C ALA A 294 22.71 2.61 -11.26
N LEU A 295 21.40 2.51 -11.00
CA LEU A 295 20.60 1.33 -11.37
C LEU A 295 20.41 1.23 -12.89
N GLU A 296 20.13 2.34 -13.60
CA GLU A 296 19.99 2.39 -15.05
C GLU A 296 21.31 2.06 -15.77
N GLY A 297 22.44 2.48 -15.21
CA GLY A 297 23.75 2.19 -15.77
C GLY A 297 24.23 0.76 -15.60
N GLY A 298 23.44 -0.12 -14.97
CA GLY A 298 23.78 -1.54 -14.76
C GLY A 298 25.04 -1.77 -13.90
N LYS A 299 25.59 -0.72 -13.32
CA LYS A 299 26.76 -0.82 -12.45
C LYS A 299 26.32 -1.53 -11.17
N LYS A 300 26.84 -2.75 -10.99
CA LYS A 300 26.82 -3.44 -9.69
C LYS A 300 27.72 -2.63 -8.74
N SER A 301 27.24 -1.45 -8.30
CA SER A 301 27.94 -0.68 -7.30
C SER A 301 27.87 -1.45 -5.99
N ALA A 302 29.02 -1.91 -5.51
CA ALA A 302 29.14 -2.56 -4.21
C ALA A 302 28.65 -1.65 -3.06
N SER A 303 28.51 -0.33 -3.32
CA SER A 303 28.10 0.68 -2.35
C SER A 303 26.58 0.85 -2.23
N LEU A 304 25.76 0.25 -3.11
CA LEU A 304 24.31 0.31 -3.00
C LEU A 304 23.79 -0.74 -2.01
N ASP A 305 22.90 -0.31 -1.13
CA ASP A 305 22.19 -1.21 -0.21
C ASP A 305 21.49 -2.33 -0.98
N GLU A 306 21.43 -3.52 -0.39
CA GLU A 306 20.89 -4.72 -1.04
C GLU A 306 19.43 -4.56 -1.44
N SER A 307 18.67 -3.74 -0.74
CA SER A 307 17.26 -3.46 -1.05
C SER A 307 17.06 -2.84 -2.44
N PHE A 308 18.04 -2.10 -2.97
CA PHE A 308 18.00 -1.55 -4.32
C PHE A 308 18.27 -2.58 -5.43
N ARG A 309 18.71 -3.78 -5.07
CA ARG A 309 18.96 -4.87 -6.04
C ARG A 309 17.73 -5.75 -6.25
N GLN A 310 16.64 -5.50 -5.54
CA GLN A 310 15.43 -6.30 -5.67
C GLN A 310 14.73 -6.05 -7.02
N PRO A 311 14.05 -7.06 -7.58
CA PRO A 311 13.23 -6.88 -8.78
C PRO A 311 12.18 -5.75 -8.57
N GLY A 312 12.07 -4.84 -9.54
CA GLY A 312 11.16 -3.69 -9.49
C GLY A 312 11.67 -2.49 -8.67
N ALA A 313 12.88 -2.56 -8.09
CA ALA A 313 13.44 -1.44 -7.33
C ALA A 313 13.63 -0.19 -8.20
N LEU A 314 14.11 -0.32 -9.44
CA LEU A 314 14.27 0.81 -10.37
C LEU A 314 12.94 1.50 -10.65
N ASP A 315 11.88 0.74 -10.90
CA ASP A 315 10.56 1.29 -11.16
C ASP A 315 10.01 2.03 -9.94
N LEU A 316 10.20 1.46 -8.75
CA LEU A 316 9.82 2.11 -7.51
C LEU A 316 10.61 3.41 -7.28
N VAL A 317 11.93 3.40 -7.50
CA VAL A 317 12.77 4.61 -7.40
C VAL A 317 12.27 5.70 -8.34
N LYS A 318 11.90 5.38 -9.60
CA LYS A 318 11.30 6.32 -10.54
C LYS A 318 9.97 6.89 -10.05
N ILE A 319 9.12 6.05 -9.48
CA ILE A 319 7.85 6.46 -8.87
C ILE A 319 8.11 7.44 -7.72
N LEU A 320 9.01 7.13 -6.80
CA LEU A 320 9.32 7.96 -5.63
C LEU A 320 9.94 9.30 -6.05
N GLU A 321 10.89 9.29 -7.00
CA GLU A 321 11.48 10.50 -7.56
C GLU A 321 10.41 11.42 -8.14
N ALA A 322 9.46 10.89 -8.91
CA ALA A 322 8.37 11.65 -9.49
C ALA A 322 7.41 12.21 -8.43
N TRP A 323 7.06 11.42 -7.41
CA TRP A 323 6.15 11.85 -6.34
C TRP A 323 6.75 12.93 -5.43
N TRP A 324 8.04 12.87 -5.15
CA TRP A 324 8.73 13.79 -4.26
C TRP A 324 9.51 14.89 -5.00
N SER A 325 9.46 14.91 -6.35
CA SER A 325 10.11 15.93 -7.18
C SER A 325 9.80 17.35 -6.73
N THR A 326 10.78 18.21 -6.78
CA THR A 326 10.63 19.66 -6.61
C THR A 326 9.87 20.30 -7.76
N ASP A 327 9.94 19.69 -8.95
CA ASP A 327 9.26 20.16 -10.15
C ASP A 327 7.76 19.78 -10.12
N LYS A 328 6.91 20.79 -10.19
CA LYS A 328 5.44 20.62 -10.21
C LYS A 328 4.93 20.03 -11.54
N SER A 329 5.70 20.11 -12.62
CA SER A 329 5.35 19.58 -13.93
C SER A 329 5.46 18.05 -14.03
N VAL A 330 6.26 17.43 -13.16
CA VAL A 330 6.55 15.98 -13.16
C VAL A 330 5.40 15.13 -12.59
N LYS A 331 4.29 15.71 -12.15
CA LYS A 331 3.12 14.91 -11.77
C LYS A 331 2.72 14.01 -12.94
N PRO A 332 2.46 12.72 -12.70
CA PRO A 332 1.89 11.87 -13.73
C PRO A 332 0.61 12.54 -14.24
N HIS A 333 0.71 13.06 -15.46
CA HIS A 333 -0.39 13.77 -16.11
C HIS A 333 -1.53 12.74 -16.27
N ARG A 334 -2.69 13.06 -15.76
CA ARG A 334 -3.89 12.26 -16.06
C ARG A 334 -4.17 12.43 -17.54
N GLY A 335 -4.05 11.34 -18.29
CA GLY A 335 -4.22 11.38 -19.74
C GLY A 335 -5.63 11.72 -20.21
N ALA A 336 -6.63 11.77 -19.31
CA ALA A 336 -8.00 12.16 -19.62
C ALA A 336 -8.76 12.62 -18.38
N ASP A 337 -9.66 13.57 -18.58
CA ASP A 337 -10.59 14.01 -17.55
C ASP A 337 -11.58 12.89 -17.19
N ARG A 338 -11.97 12.86 -15.92
CA ARG A 338 -12.95 11.90 -15.40
C ARG A 338 -14.33 12.53 -15.35
N ILE A 339 -15.28 11.82 -15.92
CA ILE A 339 -16.70 12.18 -15.87
C ILE A 339 -17.34 11.35 -14.76
N LYS A 340 -18.10 11.98 -13.87
CA LYS A 340 -18.90 11.27 -12.88
C LYS A 340 -20.07 10.61 -13.58
N VAL A 341 -20.25 9.33 -13.34
CA VAL A 341 -21.31 8.51 -13.93
C VAL A 341 -21.93 7.62 -12.86
N LYS A 342 -23.12 7.09 -13.13
CA LYS A 342 -23.76 6.03 -12.35
C LYS A 342 -24.17 4.96 -13.32
N LYS A 343 -23.34 3.95 -13.50
CA LYS A 343 -23.61 2.81 -14.37
C LYS A 343 -23.01 1.54 -13.80
N LEU A 344 -23.41 0.42 -14.35
CA LEU A 344 -22.87 -0.88 -13.98
C LEU A 344 -21.85 -1.34 -15.02
N ILE A 345 -20.88 -2.13 -14.60
CA ILE A 345 -20.00 -2.89 -15.50
C ILE A 345 -19.97 -4.34 -15.04
N ASP A 346 -20.01 -5.24 -15.99
CA ASP A 346 -19.69 -6.64 -15.74
C ASP A 346 -18.18 -6.80 -15.67
N VAL A 347 -17.72 -7.60 -14.72
CA VAL A 347 -16.31 -7.85 -14.46
C VAL A 347 -16.05 -9.35 -14.38
N MET A 348 -15.04 -9.80 -15.08
CA MET A 348 -14.63 -11.20 -15.13
C MET A 348 -13.17 -11.33 -14.77
N GLN A 349 -12.85 -12.34 -13.97
CA GLN A 349 -11.51 -12.74 -13.60
C GLN A 349 -11.11 -14.08 -14.22
N GLY A 350 -9.83 -14.39 -14.17
CA GLY A 350 -9.30 -15.67 -14.65
C GLY A 350 -8.93 -15.63 -16.13
N MET A 351 -7.65 -15.85 -16.43
CA MET A 351 -7.13 -15.76 -17.81
C MET A 351 -7.86 -16.70 -18.77
N HIS A 352 -8.21 -17.89 -18.31
CA HIS A 352 -8.92 -18.88 -19.12
C HIS A 352 -10.29 -18.37 -19.53
N ASP A 353 -11.09 -17.91 -18.57
CA ASP A 353 -12.46 -17.44 -18.81
C ASP A 353 -12.46 -16.16 -19.66
N ILE A 354 -11.53 -15.25 -19.36
CA ILE A 354 -11.31 -14.04 -20.17
C ILE A 354 -11.02 -14.39 -21.63
N CYS A 355 -10.11 -15.35 -21.88
CA CYS A 355 -9.79 -15.77 -23.24
C CYS A 355 -10.97 -16.44 -23.95
N LEU A 356 -11.74 -17.29 -23.25
CA LEU A 356 -12.93 -17.93 -23.81
C LEU A 356 -13.98 -16.90 -24.24
N HIS A 357 -14.27 -15.93 -23.39
CA HIS A 357 -15.27 -14.90 -23.69
C HIS A 357 -14.85 -13.95 -24.80
N ILE A 358 -13.57 -13.54 -24.82
CA ILE A 358 -13.03 -12.72 -25.91
C ILE A 358 -13.09 -13.48 -27.23
N ARG A 359 -12.77 -14.79 -27.24
CA ARG A 359 -12.88 -15.63 -28.44
C ARG A 359 -14.32 -15.72 -28.92
N TYR A 360 -15.26 -15.95 -28.01
CA TYR A 360 -16.70 -16.02 -28.35
C TYR A 360 -17.21 -14.70 -28.95
N ASP A 361 -16.82 -13.55 -28.35
CA ASP A 361 -17.19 -12.23 -28.87
C ASP A 361 -16.65 -12.00 -30.30
N ASN A 362 -15.40 -12.41 -30.54
CA ASN A 362 -14.76 -12.25 -31.84
C ASN A 362 -15.41 -13.18 -32.89
N GLU A 363 -15.74 -14.43 -32.54
CA GLU A 363 -16.46 -15.35 -33.40
C GLU A 363 -17.84 -14.81 -33.73
N ARG A 364 -18.58 -14.30 -32.73
CA ARG A 364 -19.90 -13.69 -32.91
C ARG A 364 -19.83 -12.46 -33.83
N ALA A 365 -18.82 -11.62 -33.69
CA ALA A 365 -18.63 -10.46 -34.57
C ALA A 365 -18.37 -10.90 -36.02
N THR A 366 -17.47 -11.87 -36.21
CA THR A 366 -17.20 -12.45 -37.55
C THR A 366 -18.45 -13.08 -38.19
N ASP A 367 -19.27 -13.72 -37.37
CA ASP A 367 -20.51 -14.33 -37.85
C ASP A 367 -21.58 -13.31 -38.22
N LEU A 368 -21.64 -12.18 -37.49
CA LEU A 368 -22.53 -11.07 -37.88
C LEU A 368 -22.08 -10.44 -39.19
N GLU A 369 -20.76 -10.25 -39.39
CA GLU A 369 -20.21 -9.78 -40.67
C GLU A 369 -20.55 -10.75 -41.81
N LYS A 370 -20.31 -12.06 -41.63
CA LYS A 370 -20.66 -13.08 -42.60
C LYS A 370 -22.16 -13.13 -42.94
N ARG A 371 -23.02 -12.85 -41.96
CA ARG A 371 -24.49 -12.76 -42.20
C ARG A 371 -24.84 -11.53 -43.00
N GLN A 372 -24.24 -10.38 -42.72
CA GLN A 372 -24.43 -9.17 -43.51
C GLN A 372 -23.97 -9.36 -44.97
N ASP A 373 -22.81 -10.01 -45.16
CA ASP A 373 -22.31 -10.37 -46.48
C ASP A 373 -23.25 -11.34 -47.21
N ALA A 374 -23.77 -12.36 -46.50
CA ALA A 374 -24.73 -13.31 -47.08
C ALA A 374 -26.07 -12.65 -47.48
N ASP A 375 -26.55 -11.71 -46.65
CA ASP A 375 -27.75 -10.94 -46.96
C ASP A 375 -27.50 -9.97 -48.14
N HIS A 376 -26.28 -9.43 -48.22
CA HIS A 376 -25.84 -8.62 -49.37
C HIS A 376 -25.74 -9.46 -50.65
N ASP A 377 -25.13 -10.65 -50.57
CA ASP A 377 -25.06 -11.60 -51.69
C ASP A 377 -26.48 -12.02 -52.20
N GLU A 378 -27.44 -12.25 -51.26
CA GLU A 378 -28.85 -12.51 -51.61
C GLU A 378 -29.48 -11.31 -52.36
N MET A 379 -29.21 -10.09 -51.88
CA MET A 379 -29.74 -8.87 -52.50
C MET A 379 -29.14 -8.64 -53.90
N LEU A 380 -27.85 -8.94 -54.07
CA LEU A 380 -27.18 -8.90 -55.36
C LEU A 380 -27.76 -9.94 -56.33
N ASP A 381 -27.96 -11.19 -55.87
CA ASP A 381 -28.58 -12.27 -56.65
C ASP A 381 -30.00 -11.87 -57.09
N MET A 382 -30.83 -11.36 -56.16
CA MET A 382 -32.18 -10.88 -56.48
C MET A 382 -32.16 -9.74 -57.49
N ARG A 383 -31.18 -8.83 -57.41
CA ARG A 383 -31.08 -7.72 -58.35
C ARG A 383 -30.60 -8.14 -59.73
N GLN A 384 -29.73 -9.17 -59.80
CA GLN A 384 -29.09 -9.61 -61.03
C GLN A 384 -29.85 -10.71 -61.73
N TYR A 385 -30.46 -11.65 -60.99
CA TYR A 385 -31.08 -12.85 -61.52
C TYR A 385 -32.58 -12.94 -61.23
N GLY A 386 -33.11 -12.09 -60.35
CA GLY A 386 -34.49 -12.14 -59.92
C GLY A 386 -34.83 -13.28 -58.94
N PHE A 387 -33.84 -14.05 -58.53
CA PHE A 387 -33.96 -15.13 -57.53
C PHE A 387 -32.60 -15.33 -56.81
N VAL A 388 -32.65 -15.92 -55.60
CA VAL A 388 -31.44 -16.28 -54.81
C VAL A 388 -30.88 -17.60 -55.37
N THR A 389 -29.60 -17.58 -55.78
CA THR A 389 -28.93 -18.76 -56.35
C THR A 389 -28.73 -19.86 -55.31
N GLU A 390 -28.65 -21.11 -55.75
CA GLU A 390 -28.43 -22.27 -54.86
C GLU A 390 -27.08 -22.15 -54.14
N ARG A 391 -26.08 -21.57 -54.76
CA ARG A 391 -24.75 -21.29 -54.17
C ARG A 391 -24.83 -20.34 -52.99
N THR A 392 -25.62 -19.27 -53.10
CA THR A 392 -25.83 -18.29 -52.03
C THR A 392 -26.63 -18.90 -50.88
N ARG A 393 -27.67 -19.75 -51.20
CA ARG A 393 -28.42 -20.51 -50.18
C ARG A 393 -27.57 -21.49 -49.41
N GLN A 394 -26.72 -22.28 -50.08
CA GLN A 394 -25.81 -23.25 -49.46
C GLN A 394 -24.78 -22.54 -48.56
N ARG A 395 -24.26 -21.39 -48.97
CA ARG A 395 -23.34 -20.57 -48.17
C ARG A 395 -24.05 -20.07 -46.91
N LYS A 396 -25.28 -19.62 -46.98
CA LYS A 396 -26.07 -19.16 -45.83
C LYS A 396 -26.36 -20.31 -44.85
N VAL A 397 -26.72 -21.49 -45.35
CA VAL A 397 -26.98 -22.69 -44.54
C VAL A 397 -25.67 -23.16 -43.86
N ALA A 398 -24.54 -23.18 -44.57
CA ALA A 398 -23.25 -23.54 -44.00
C ALA A 398 -22.82 -22.57 -42.87
N ASN A 399 -23.05 -21.29 -43.04
CA ASN A 399 -22.77 -20.26 -42.02
C ASN A 399 -23.71 -20.40 -40.80
N MET A 400 -24.95 -20.84 -40.96
CA MET A 400 -25.88 -21.09 -39.84
C MET A 400 -25.56 -22.38 -39.07
N ALA A 401 -25.04 -23.42 -39.74
CA ALA A 401 -24.77 -24.73 -39.12
C ALA A 401 -23.58 -24.72 -38.13
N MET A 402 -22.67 -23.73 -38.21
CA MET A 402 -21.54 -23.60 -37.27
C MET A 402 -21.93 -23.09 -35.86
N HIS A 403 -23.20 -22.83 -35.56
CA HIS A 403 -23.64 -21.99 -34.44
C HIS A 403 -24.14 -22.74 -33.21
N VAL A 404 -23.94 -24.03 -33.04
CA VAL A 404 -24.45 -24.76 -31.86
C VAL A 404 -23.34 -25.35 -31.00
N GLN A 405 -22.55 -24.51 -30.38
CA GLN A 405 -21.89 -24.86 -29.11
C GLN A 405 -22.29 -23.82 -28.07
N LYS A 406 -23.24 -24.16 -27.23
CA LYS A 406 -23.52 -23.45 -25.97
C LYS A 406 -22.33 -23.66 -25.06
N HIS A 407 -21.40 -22.70 -25.05
CA HIS A 407 -20.41 -22.63 -23.96
C HIS A 407 -21.13 -22.17 -22.69
N THR A 408 -20.90 -22.89 -21.60
CA THR A 408 -21.32 -22.47 -20.27
C THR A 408 -20.58 -21.14 -19.98
N ILE A 409 -21.34 -20.06 -19.98
CA ILE A 409 -20.79 -18.71 -19.71
C ILE A 409 -20.30 -18.71 -18.27
N GLY A 410 -19.01 -18.41 -18.04
CA GLY A 410 -18.43 -18.27 -16.71
C GLY A 410 -19.14 -17.19 -15.89
N GLU A 411 -19.09 -17.33 -14.59
CA GLU A 411 -19.67 -16.34 -13.67
C GLU A 411 -18.92 -15.01 -13.80
N HIS A 412 -19.66 -13.92 -13.91
CA HIS A 412 -19.13 -12.56 -13.87
C HIS A 412 -19.74 -11.80 -12.69
N GLU A 413 -19.00 -10.83 -12.19
CA GLU A 413 -19.46 -9.92 -11.13
C GLU A 413 -19.96 -8.63 -11.77
N THR A 414 -20.85 -7.93 -11.08
CA THR A 414 -21.29 -6.59 -11.51
C THR A 414 -20.82 -5.54 -10.50
N TRP A 415 -20.06 -4.56 -11.00
CA TRP A 415 -19.51 -3.47 -10.19
C TRP A 415 -20.18 -2.14 -10.52
N ALA A 416 -20.37 -1.28 -9.49
CA ALA A 416 -20.92 0.04 -9.66
C ALA A 416 -19.82 1.05 -10.05
N VAL A 417 -19.93 1.67 -11.22
CA VAL A 417 -19.02 2.70 -11.72
C VAL A 417 -19.49 4.06 -11.24
N GLU A 418 -18.61 4.79 -10.57
CA GLU A 418 -18.83 6.16 -10.09
C GLU A 418 -18.21 7.22 -10.99
N ASN A 419 -17.17 6.86 -11.72
CA ASN A 419 -16.55 7.73 -12.72
C ASN A 419 -15.86 6.93 -13.82
N GLU A 420 -15.77 7.56 -14.98
CA GLU A 420 -15.09 7.02 -16.15
C GLU A 420 -14.23 8.05 -16.86
N SER A 421 -13.28 7.58 -17.63
CA SER A 421 -12.47 8.35 -18.58
C SER A 421 -12.21 7.50 -19.81
N HIS A 422 -11.66 8.09 -20.85
CA HIS A 422 -11.26 7.32 -22.03
C HIS A 422 -10.33 6.14 -21.70
N GLY A 423 -9.50 6.22 -20.68
CA GLY A 423 -8.54 5.16 -20.32
C GLY A 423 -9.00 4.20 -19.21
N GLY A 424 -10.23 4.31 -18.68
CA GLY A 424 -10.65 3.40 -17.62
C GLY A 424 -11.79 3.86 -16.73
N TYR A 425 -12.05 3.08 -15.69
CA TYR A 425 -13.19 3.19 -14.80
C TYR A 425 -12.76 3.35 -13.34
N GLY A 426 -13.56 4.07 -12.58
CA GLY A 426 -13.52 4.04 -11.13
C GLY A 426 -14.77 3.37 -10.59
N ALA A 427 -14.61 2.18 -10.00
CA ALA A 427 -15.71 1.34 -9.58
C ALA A 427 -15.68 1.05 -8.09
N LYS A 428 -16.88 0.95 -7.49
CA LYS A 428 -17.10 0.54 -6.12
C LYS A 428 -17.56 -0.92 -6.10
N LEU A 429 -16.97 -1.72 -5.21
CA LEU A 429 -17.29 -3.13 -5.06
C LEU A 429 -17.43 -3.52 -3.59
N THR A 430 -18.20 -4.57 -3.33
CA THR A 430 -18.37 -5.15 -2.00
C THR A 430 -17.32 -6.24 -1.79
N LEU A 431 -16.60 -6.20 -0.66
CA LEU A 431 -15.47 -7.10 -0.39
C LEU A 431 -15.85 -8.51 0.05
N VAL A 432 -17.10 -8.94 -0.09
CA VAL A 432 -17.57 -10.08 0.68
C VAL A 432 -16.81 -11.38 0.40
N GLU A 433 -16.16 -11.60 -0.74
CA GLU A 433 -15.37 -12.83 -0.99
C GLU A 433 -14.28 -12.72 -2.07
N ASN A 434 -13.85 -11.49 -2.45
CA ASN A 434 -13.01 -11.29 -3.63
C ASN A 434 -11.52 -11.32 -3.31
N ASP A 435 -10.96 -12.51 -3.09
CA ASP A 435 -9.51 -12.72 -2.88
C ASP A 435 -8.65 -12.37 -4.10
N TRP A 436 -9.27 -12.31 -5.28
CA TRP A 436 -8.58 -12.02 -6.52
C TRP A 436 -8.37 -10.52 -6.76
N VAL A 437 -9.12 -9.64 -6.08
CA VAL A 437 -9.03 -8.19 -6.23
C VAL A 437 -7.75 -7.68 -5.60
N ARG A 438 -6.72 -7.51 -6.42
CA ARG A 438 -5.39 -7.02 -6.03
C ARG A 438 -4.84 -6.10 -7.11
N LEU A 439 -3.85 -5.30 -6.75
CA LEU A 439 -3.13 -4.48 -7.72
C LEU A 439 -2.53 -5.35 -8.83
N ASP A 440 -2.54 -4.82 -10.05
CA ASP A 440 -2.08 -5.45 -11.28
C ASP A 440 -2.81 -6.76 -11.64
N ALA A 441 -3.96 -7.04 -11.01
CA ALA A 441 -4.82 -8.12 -11.47
C ALA A 441 -5.40 -7.79 -12.85
N LEU A 442 -5.24 -8.75 -13.78
CA LEU A 442 -5.86 -8.70 -15.10
C LEU A 442 -7.31 -9.13 -14.98
N LEU A 443 -8.19 -8.41 -15.65
CA LEU A 443 -9.64 -8.66 -15.70
C LEU A 443 -10.19 -8.29 -17.07
N ALA A 444 -11.35 -8.84 -17.40
CA ALA A 444 -12.15 -8.31 -18.49
C ALA A 444 -13.30 -7.48 -17.92
N VAL A 445 -13.64 -6.40 -18.59
CA VAL A 445 -14.77 -5.53 -18.25
C VAL A 445 -15.69 -5.36 -19.45
N ARG A 446 -17.00 -5.35 -19.19
CA ARG A 446 -18.02 -5.08 -20.20
C ARG A 446 -18.97 -4.02 -19.69
N PRO A 447 -18.87 -2.77 -20.20
CA PRO A 447 -19.84 -1.72 -19.88
C PRO A 447 -21.24 -2.08 -20.32
N GLU A 448 -22.26 -1.63 -19.56
CA GLU A 448 -23.68 -1.92 -19.81
C GLU A 448 -24.16 -1.64 -21.25
N ASN A 449 -23.52 -0.68 -21.91
CA ASN A 449 -23.90 -0.27 -23.29
C ASN A 449 -23.00 -0.88 -24.37
N THR A 450 -22.21 -1.91 -24.06
CA THR A 450 -21.33 -2.57 -25.03
C THR A 450 -21.55 -4.08 -25.00
N ASP A 451 -21.51 -4.69 -26.19
CA ASP A 451 -21.61 -6.14 -26.35
C ASP A 451 -20.25 -6.85 -26.31
N ARG A 452 -19.14 -6.09 -26.17
CA ARG A 452 -17.79 -6.64 -26.23
C ARG A 452 -17.05 -6.49 -24.91
N TRP A 453 -16.32 -7.54 -24.55
CA TRP A 453 -15.41 -7.52 -23.44
C TRP A 453 -14.15 -6.73 -23.78
N GLN A 454 -13.72 -5.88 -22.86
CA GLN A 454 -12.48 -5.10 -22.90
C GLN A 454 -11.47 -5.72 -21.93
N LEU A 455 -10.21 -5.79 -22.31
CA LEU A 455 -9.15 -6.22 -21.40
C LEU A 455 -8.73 -5.05 -20.53
N ALA A 456 -8.63 -5.28 -19.24
CA ALA A 456 -8.32 -4.24 -18.27
C ALA A 456 -7.44 -4.75 -17.13
N MET A 457 -6.96 -3.82 -16.30
CA MET A 457 -6.10 -4.11 -15.15
C MET A 457 -6.42 -3.19 -13.98
N ILE A 458 -6.39 -3.73 -12.76
CA ILE A 458 -6.54 -2.95 -11.53
C ILE A 458 -5.27 -2.17 -11.25
N ARG A 459 -5.36 -0.83 -11.25
CA ARG A 459 -4.22 0.07 -11.00
C ARG A 459 -4.27 0.78 -9.67
N ARG A 460 -5.41 0.80 -9.04
CA ARG A 460 -5.58 1.47 -7.75
C ARG A 460 -6.63 0.77 -6.92
N LEU A 461 -6.35 0.66 -5.63
CA LEU A 461 -7.30 0.19 -4.64
C LEU A 461 -7.36 1.18 -3.47
N SER A 462 -8.53 1.36 -2.88
CA SER A 462 -8.70 2.06 -1.62
C SER A 462 -9.93 1.52 -0.90
N ARG A 463 -9.82 1.33 0.41
CA ARG A 463 -10.93 0.89 1.25
C ARG A 463 -11.67 2.10 1.77
N LEU A 464 -12.97 2.11 1.58
CA LEU A 464 -13.85 3.19 2.04
C LEU A 464 -14.27 2.98 3.51
N PRO A 465 -14.65 4.05 4.22
CA PRO A 465 -15.10 3.95 5.62
C PRO A 465 -16.34 3.06 5.82
N ASP A 466 -17.17 2.90 4.79
CA ASP A 466 -18.36 2.06 4.78
C ASP A 466 -18.07 0.55 4.55
N GLY A 467 -16.78 0.18 4.51
CA GLY A 467 -16.32 -1.20 4.33
C GLY A 467 -16.24 -1.66 2.87
N HIS A 468 -16.68 -0.84 1.91
CA HIS A 468 -16.51 -1.14 0.49
C HIS A 468 -15.08 -0.88 0.02
N MET A 469 -14.72 -1.48 -1.12
CA MET A 469 -13.50 -1.16 -1.82
C MET A 469 -13.80 -0.32 -3.06
N TYR A 470 -12.94 0.65 -3.30
CA TYR A 470 -12.93 1.42 -4.54
C TYR A 470 -11.75 0.98 -5.39
N SER A 471 -12.01 0.63 -6.65
CA SER A 471 -11.03 0.18 -7.62
C SER A 471 -10.88 1.19 -8.75
N GLY A 472 -9.65 1.55 -9.07
CA GLY A 472 -9.30 2.25 -10.30
C GLY A 472 -8.83 1.26 -11.34
N ILE A 473 -9.57 1.12 -12.43
CA ILE A 473 -9.37 0.17 -13.50
C ILE A 473 -8.82 0.91 -14.73
N GLN A 474 -7.74 0.40 -15.32
CA GLN A 474 -7.20 0.86 -16.59
C GLN A 474 -7.61 -0.10 -17.68
N VAL A 475 -8.22 0.39 -18.76
CA VAL A 475 -8.45 -0.39 -19.97
C VAL A 475 -7.13 -0.50 -20.73
N LEU A 476 -6.74 -1.73 -21.06
CA LEU A 476 -5.54 -2.06 -21.82
C LEU A 476 -5.86 -2.23 -23.31
N ALA A 477 -7.02 -2.83 -23.61
CA ALA A 477 -7.49 -3.04 -24.98
C ALA A 477 -9.01 -3.02 -25.03
N TYR A 478 -9.58 -2.29 -25.99
CA TYR A 478 -11.03 -2.20 -26.22
C TYR A 478 -11.57 -3.34 -27.09
N ALA A 479 -10.73 -3.90 -27.93
CA ALA A 479 -11.06 -5.02 -28.80
C ALA A 479 -9.89 -6.03 -28.74
N PRO A 480 -9.73 -6.76 -27.61
CA PRO A 480 -8.69 -7.77 -27.48
C PRO A 480 -8.96 -8.96 -28.39
N VAL A 481 -7.87 -9.62 -28.82
CA VAL A 481 -7.93 -10.88 -29.56
C VAL A 481 -7.16 -11.95 -28.80
N THR A 482 -7.62 -13.20 -28.90
CA THR A 482 -6.91 -14.34 -28.32
C THR A 482 -6.07 -15.03 -29.37
N VAL A 483 -4.88 -15.47 -28.98
CA VAL A 483 -3.95 -16.23 -29.83
C VAL A 483 -3.56 -17.51 -29.13
N ASP A 484 -3.42 -18.60 -29.88
CA ASP A 484 -2.88 -19.86 -29.37
C ASP A 484 -1.37 -19.90 -29.62
N ILE A 485 -0.61 -20.17 -28.56
CA ILE A 485 0.84 -20.26 -28.63
C ILE A 485 1.21 -21.75 -28.58
N ARG A 486 1.87 -22.25 -29.64
CA ARG A 486 2.36 -23.63 -29.70
C ARG A 486 3.89 -23.66 -29.69
N MET A 487 4.47 -24.55 -28.89
CA MET A 487 5.89 -24.85 -29.00
C MET A 487 6.18 -25.56 -30.31
N GLN A 488 7.01 -25.00 -31.17
CA GLN A 488 7.61 -25.74 -32.26
C GLN A 488 8.83 -26.50 -31.75
N SER A 489 8.77 -27.83 -31.70
CA SER A 489 9.95 -28.67 -31.51
C SER A 489 10.77 -28.70 -32.80
N ASN A 490 11.68 -27.75 -32.95
CA ASN A 490 12.68 -27.88 -33.99
C ASN A 490 13.68 -28.93 -33.55
N ASN A 491 13.84 -29.97 -34.37
CA ASN A 491 14.85 -31.04 -34.24
C ASN A 491 16.30 -30.53 -34.33
N ARG A 492 16.55 -29.22 -34.20
CA ARG A 492 17.86 -28.58 -34.13
C ARG A 492 17.86 -27.55 -33.02
N GLY A 493 17.98 -27.97 -31.78
CA GLY A 493 18.59 -27.24 -30.65
C GLY A 493 18.13 -25.82 -30.29
N SER A 494 17.08 -25.24 -30.89
CA SER A 494 16.50 -23.97 -30.48
C SER A 494 14.99 -24.09 -30.39
N SER A 495 14.41 -23.87 -29.18
CA SER A 495 12.98 -23.76 -28.97
C SER A 495 12.50 -22.38 -29.42
N GLY A 496 11.74 -22.33 -30.50
CA GLY A 496 11.00 -21.12 -30.94
C GLY A 496 9.51 -21.27 -30.65
N TYR A 497 8.81 -20.15 -30.46
CA TYR A 497 7.35 -20.10 -30.36
C TYR A 497 6.77 -19.60 -31.68
N SER A 498 5.69 -20.23 -32.19
CA SER A 498 4.91 -19.71 -33.31
C SER A 498 3.57 -19.18 -32.80
N ILE A 499 3.09 -18.10 -33.38
CA ILE A 499 1.77 -17.51 -33.10
C ILE A 499 0.90 -17.84 -34.30
N ASP A 500 -0.09 -18.74 -34.12
CA ASP A 500 -1.07 -19.05 -35.15
C ASP A 500 -2.28 -18.08 -34.99
N GLY A 501 -2.61 -17.33 -36.03
CA GLY A 501 -3.80 -16.47 -36.05
C GLY A 501 -3.60 -15.02 -36.49
N ILE A 502 -2.43 -14.65 -37.02
CA ILE A 502 -2.28 -13.39 -37.73
C ILE A 502 -2.21 -13.69 -39.23
N ASP A 503 -3.34 -13.51 -39.91
CA ASP A 503 -3.32 -13.45 -41.38
C ASP A 503 -2.41 -12.30 -41.81
N SER A 504 -1.46 -12.65 -42.67
CA SER A 504 -0.38 -11.78 -43.18
C SER A 504 -0.85 -10.67 -44.13
N ALA A 505 -2.09 -10.21 -43.99
CA ALA A 505 -2.71 -9.17 -44.84
C ALA A 505 -2.75 -7.78 -44.16
N GLY A 506 -1.73 -7.38 -43.44
CA GLY A 506 -1.75 -6.08 -42.74
C GLY A 506 -0.41 -5.40 -42.53
N MET A 507 0.68 -5.87 -43.13
CA MET A 507 1.97 -5.14 -43.13
C MET A 507 2.30 -4.59 -44.51
N MET A 508 1.66 -3.50 -44.89
CA MET A 508 2.22 -2.58 -45.92
C MET A 508 2.48 -1.24 -45.27
N SER A 509 3.77 -0.97 -45.15
CA SER A 509 4.47 0.32 -45.26
C SER A 509 3.85 1.55 -44.56
N SER A 510 4.51 2.01 -43.53
CA SER A 510 4.89 3.44 -43.46
C SER A 510 6.34 3.52 -42.98
N GLY A 511 7.23 3.54 -43.95
CA GLY A 511 8.57 4.02 -43.75
C GLY A 511 8.57 5.55 -43.90
N VAL A 512 9.59 6.14 -43.26
CA VAL A 512 10.16 7.46 -43.53
C VAL A 512 9.44 8.67 -42.90
N GLY A 513 10.18 9.29 -42.00
CA GLY A 513 10.06 10.64 -41.52
C GLY A 513 10.73 10.82 -40.17
#